data_59490bd1d31cdef2fcf6d0a7b4396491
#
_entry.id   59490bd1d31cdef2fcf6d0a7b4396491
#
_cell.length_a   1.000
_cell.length_b   1.000
_cell.length_c   1.000
_cell.angle_alpha   90.00
_cell.angle_beta   90.00
_cell.angle_gamma   90.00
#
_symmetry.space_group_name_H-M   'P 1'
#
loop_
_entity.id
_entity.type
_entity.pdbx_description
1 polymer ?
#
loop_
_entity_poly.entity_id
_entity_poly.type
_entity_poly.pdbx_seq_one_letter_code
_entity_poly.pdbx_strand_id
1 'polypeptide(L)'
;MKKYLSITIIFLVGLLAGVCIRHQDRIAMAIDMAPASGGDVNGDGMINITDAVFLLNFLFSGGEPPAPLPESRPVTTLYVTRHFEKGPGNDPGLTEAGQRRARLLAQMLANAELSCFITSELRRTIETVIPLAENHGIDEEDFQKIGDIDAVVEYIRGLPQGATAILSHHSFTLHQILTGLCVPGHEDIRISGSAYDNLFIVLFPAGGTPKLHHLKHGEFPEPCPIVEPPPALPERN
;
A
#
# COMPACT_ATOMS: atom_id res chain seq x y z
N MET A 1 -45.15 15.20 -50.31
CA MET A 1 -44.43 13.98 -49.88
C MET A 1 -43.00 14.27 -49.38
N LYS A 2 -42.17 15.11 -50.01
CA LYS A 2 -40.75 15.38 -49.53
C LYS A 2 -40.64 16.02 -48.14
N LYS A 3 -41.57 16.88 -47.69
CA LYS A 3 -41.53 17.51 -46.36
C LYS A 3 -41.76 16.56 -45.18
N TYR A 4 -42.62 15.56 -45.37
CA TYR A 4 -42.89 14.55 -44.30
C TYR A 4 -41.78 13.55 -44.16
N LEU A 5 -41.08 13.20 -45.23
CA LEU A 5 -39.92 12.31 -45.20
C LEU A 5 -38.75 12.94 -44.39
N SER A 6 -38.50 14.25 -44.56
CA SER A 6 -37.45 14.94 -43.83
C SER A 6 -37.72 15.02 -42.32
N ILE A 7 -38.97 15.22 -41.90
CA ILE A 7 -39.33 15.30 -40.48
C ILE A 7 -39.21 13.91 -39.85
N THR A 8 -39.60 12.84 -40.53
CA THR A 8 -39.49 11.47 -40.03
C THR A 8 -38.03 11.05 -39.84
N ILE A 9 -37.13 11.41 -40.76
CA ILE A 9 -35.69 11.14 -40.64
C ILE A 9 -35.06 11.89 -39.47
N ILE A 10 -35.41 13.16 -39.25
CA ILE A 10 -34.89 13.96 -38.11
C ILE A 10 -35.36 13.35 -36.79
N PHE A 11 -36.60 12.89 -36.67
CA PHE A 11 -37.10 12.23 -35.48
C PHE A 11 -36.43 10.88 -35.23
N LEU A 12 -36.17 10.08 -36.27
CA LEU A 12 -35.49 8.80 -36.16
C LEU A 12 -34.04 8.95 -35.77
N VAL A 13 -33.32 9.93 -36.32
CA VAL A 13 -31.93 10.25 -35.94
C VAL A 13 -31.85 10.77 -34.52
N GLY A 14 -32.77 11.63 -34.08
CA GLY A 14 -32.86 12.13 -32.70
C GLY A 14 -33.15 11.00 -31.71
N LEU A 15 -34.03 10.04 -32.06
CA LEU A 15 -34.33 8.88 -31.22
C LEU A 15 -33.13 7.93 -31.09
N LEU A 16 -32.42 7.66 -32.19
CA LEU A 16 -31.21 6.84 -32.21
C LEU A 16 -30.07 7.51 -31.46
N ALA A 17 -29.87 8.84 -31.58
CA ALA A 17 -28.89 9.57 -30.84
C ALA A 17 -29.19 9.59 -29.33
N GLY A 18 -30.46 9.78 -28.94
CA GLY A 18 -30.88 9.73 -27.54
C GLY A 18 -30.71 8.34 -26.90
N VAL A 19 -30.92 7.27 -27.66
CA VAL A 19 -30.66 5.90 -27.20
C VAL A 19 -29.15 5.67 -27.04
N CYS A 20 -28.34 6.15 -27.99
CA CYS A 20 -26.89 5.98 -27.94
C CYS A 20 -26.27 6.73 -26.75
N ILE A 21 -26.70 7.97 -26.46
CA ILE A 21 -26.25 8.75 -25.31
C ILE A 21 -26.62 8.05 -24.00
N ARG A 22 -27.87 7.56 -23.87
CA ARG A 22 -28.30 6.82 -22.67
C ARG A 22 -27.51 5.52 -22.44
N HIS A 23 -27.08 4.85 -23.49
CA HIS A 23 -26.24 3.65 -23.38
C HIS A 23 -24.82 3.98 -22.95
N GLN A 24 -24.23 5.09 -23.45
CA GLN A 24 -22.90 5.51 -23.04
C GLN A 24 -22.85 5.88 -21.55
N ASP A 25 -23.84 6.62 -21.07
CA ASP A 25 -23.93 6.98 -19.65
C ASP A 25 -24.07 5.74 -18.75
N ARG A 26 -24.84 4.73 -19.19
CA ARG A 26 -25.02 3.47 -18.45
C ARG A 26 -23.75 2.61 -18.45
N ILE A 27 -23.02 2.58 -19.57
CA ILE A 27 -21.74 1.86 -19.67
C ILE A 27 -20.71 2.52 -18.75
N ALA A 28 -20.60 3.86 -18.75
CA ALA A 28 -19.71 4.57 -17.86
C ALA A 28 -20.06 4.32 -16.39
N MET A 29 -21.34 4.38 -16.02
CA MET A 29 -21.81 4.09 -14.66
C MET A 29 -21.55 2.63 -14.25
N ALA A 30 -21.70 1.66 -15.16
CA ALA A 30 -21.42 0.26 -14.87
C ALA A 30 -19.93 -0.01 -14.64
N ILE A 31 -19.03 0.74 -15.32
CA ILE A 31 -17.58 0.62 -15.11
C ILE A 31 -17.19 1.18 -13.75
N ASP A 32 -17.76 2.32 -13.34
CA ASP A 32 -17.49 2.93 -12.03
C ASP A 32 -18.08 2.13 -10.85
N MET A 33 -19.13 1.33 -11.10
CA MET A 33 -19.83 0.55 -10.07
C MET A 33 -19.44 -0.94 -10.05
N ALA A 34 -18.48 -1.36 -10.88
CA ALA A 34 -18.04 -2.75 -10.89
C ALA A 34 -17.38 -3.13 -9.56
N PRO A 35 -17.84 -4.19 -8.86
CA PRO A 35 -17.31 -4.53 -7.55
C PRO A 35 -15.84 -4.91 -7.60
N ALA A 36 -15.06 -4.44 -6.63
CA ALA A 36 -13.62 -4.75 -6.52
C ALA A 36 -13.34 -6.25 -6.32
N SER A 37 -14.33 -7.04 -5.96
CA SER A 37 -14.28 -8.52 -5.91
C SER A 37 -14.44 -9.18 -7.28
N GLY A 38 -14.55 -8.40 -8.35
CA GLY A 38 -14.38 -8.88 -9.71
C GLY A 38 -15.54 -9.68 -10.31
N GLY A 39 -16.77 -9.61 -9.80
CA GLY A 39 -17.81 -10.34 -10.50
C GLY A 39 -19.18 -10.45 -9.86
N ASP A 40 -19.35 -10.24 -8.56
CA ASP A 40 -20.66 -10.25 -7.91
C ASP A 40 -21.39 -8.91 -8.13
N VAL A 41 -22.00 -8.79 -9.29
CA VAL A 41 -22.61 -7.53 -9.76
C VAL A 41 -24.01 -7.34 -9.19
N ASN A 42 -24.70 -8.44 -8.86
CA ASN A 42 -26.06 -8.41 -8.29
C ASN A 42 -26.06 -8.35 -6.76
N GLY A 43 -24.89 -8.54 -6.10
CA GLY A 43 -24.73 -8.45 -4.64
C GLY A 43 -25.29 -9.66 -3.86
N ASP A 44 -25.46 -10.83 -4.53
CA ASP A 44 -25.98 -12.03 -3.88
C ASP A 44 -24.91 -12.88 -3.16
N GLY A 45 -23.64 -12.46 -3.22
CA GLY A 45 -22.49 -13.13 -2.61
C GLY A 45 -21.90 -14.26 -3.44
N MET A 46 -22.39 -14.52 -4.67
CA MET A 46 -21.91 -15.57 -5.56
C MET A 46 -21.53 -15.00 -6.92
N ILE A 47 -20.34 -15.35 -7.40
CA ILE A 47 -19.91 -15.00 -8.77
C ILE A 47 -20.34 -16.11 -9.72
N ASN A 48 -21.35 -15.85 -10.55
CA ASN A 48 -21.91 -16.82 -11.47
C ASN A 48 -22.57 -16.16 -12.70
N ILE A 49 -23.29 -16.93 -13.49
CA ILE A 49 -23.95 -16.43 -14.72
C ILE A 49 -25.03 -15.38 -14.43
N THR A 50 -25.61 -15.35 -13.24
CA THR A 50 -26.65 -14.37 -12.89
C THR A 50 -26.11 -12.95 -12.85
N ASP A 51 -24.83 -12.76 -12.50
CA ASP A 51 -24.14 -11.46 -12.54
C ASP A 51 -24.06 -10.91 -13.95
N ALA A 52 -23.66 -11.75 -14.89
CA ALA A 52 -23.61 -11.37 -16.31
C ALA A 52 -25.00 -11.00 -16.84
N VAL A 53 -26.04 -11.77 -16.50
CA VAL A 53 -27.42 -11.49 -16.87
C VAL A 53 -27.90 -10.18 -16.23
N PHE A 54 -27.57 -9.94 -14.96
CA PHE A 54 -27.91 -8.71 -14.25
C PHE A 54 -27.29 -7.48 -14.94
N LEU A 55 -26.00 -7.56 -15.26
CA LEU A 55 -25.28 -6.49 -15.95
C LEU A 55 -25.86 -6.22 -17.35
N LEU A 56 -26.16 -7.26 -18.13
CA LEU A 56 -26.79 -7.12 -19.43
C LEU A 56 -28.19 -6.48 -19.33
N ASN A 57 -28.97 -6.86 -18.33
CA ASN A 57 -30.28 -6.26 -18.07
C ASN A 57 -30.16 -4.77 -17.74
N PHE A 58 -29.19 -4.39 -16.89
CA PHE A 58 -28.89 -2.98 -16.60
C PHE A 58 -28.52 -2.21 -17.87
N LEU A 59 -27.57 -2.74 -18.66
CA LEU A 59 -27.02 -2.06 -19.84
C LEU A 59 -28.06 -1.90 -20.97
N PHE A 60 -28.90 -2.89 -21.22
CA PHE A 60 -29.73 -2.97 -22.43
C PHE A 60 -31.24 -2.92 -22.17
N SER A 61 -31.71 -3.31 -21.00
CA SER A 61 -33.15 -3.45 -20.73
C SER A 61 -33.70 -2.46 -19.71
N GLY A 62 -32.85 -1.60 -19.13
CA GLY A 62 -33.27 -0.64 -18.10
C GLY A 62 -33.41 -1.24 -16.70
N GLY A 63 -32.77 -2.37 -16.44
CA GLY A 63 -32.72 -2.98 -15.10
C GLY A 63 -32.07 -2.09 -14.04
N GLU A 64 -32.07 -2.57 -12.80
CA GLU A 64 -31.42 -1.88 -11.66
C GLU A 64 -29.92 -1.76 -11.87
N PRO A 65 -29.27 -0.69 -11.36
CA PRO A 65 -27.82 -0.52 -11.43
C PRO A 65 -27.12 -1.60 -10.59
N PRO A 66 -25.87 -1.95 -10.94
CA PRO A 66 -25.04 -2.83 -10.11
C PRO A 66 -24.97 -2.35 -8.67
N ALA A 67 -24.83 -3.29 -7.73
CA ALA A 67 -24.58 -2.97 -6.34
C ALA A 67 -23.33 -2.06 -6.23
N PRO A 68 -23.36 -0.98 -5.41
CA PRO A 68 -22.18 -0.17 -5.22
C PRO A 68 -21.04 -1.03 -4.70
N LEU A 69 -19.81 -0.72 -5.14
CA LEU A 69 -18.61 -1.34 -4.58
C LEU A 69 -18.70 -1.28 -3.05
N PRO A 70 -18.45 -2.38 -2.33
CA PRO A 70 -18.24 -2.25 -0.90
C PRO A 70 -17.13 -1.21 -0.71
N GLU A 71 -17.42 -0.17 0.07
CA GLU A 71 -16.42 0.84 0.42
C GLU A 71 -15.13 0.10 0.77
N SER A 72 -14.02 0.48 0.17
CA SER A 72 -12.72 -0.14 0.42
C SER A 72 -12.48 -0.11 1.92
N ARG A 73 -12.60 -1.27 2.58
CA ARG A 73 -12.40 -1.30 4.03
C ARG A 73 -10.99 -0.81 4.31
N PRO A 74 -10.82 0.17 5.19
CA PRO A 74 -9.52 0.72 5.46
C PRO A 74 -8.58 -0.38 5.95
N VAL A 75 -7.39 -0.43 5.37
CA VAL A 75 -6.34 -1.39 5.72
C VAL A 75 -5.31 -0.68 6.57
N THR A 76 -5.16 -1.08 7.82
CA THR A 76 -4.04 -0.60 8.65
C THR A 76 -2.75 -1.24 8.16
N THR A 77 -1.74 -0.42 7.90
CA THR A 77 -0.44 -0.86 7.39
C THR A 77 0.64 -0.66 8.44
N LEU A 78 1.37 -1.72 8.76
CA LEU A 78 2.50 -1.67 9.68
C LEU A 78 3.78 -2.05 8.95
N TYR A 79 4.69 -1.11 8.80
CA TYR A 79 6.07 -1.37 8.40
C TYR A 79 6.87 -1.82 9.62
N VAL A 80 7.63 -2.90 9.51
CA VAL A 80 8.39 -3.47 10.61
C VAL A 80 9.82 -3.66 10.18
N THR A 81 10.75 -3.12 10.94
CA THR A 81 12.17 -3.29 10.72
C THR A 81 12.92 -3.53 12.02
N ARG A 82 14.05 -4.21 11.94
CA ARG A 82 15.03 -4.21 13.00
C ARG A 82 15.80 -2.89 12.98
N HIS A 83 16.29 -2.42 14.17
CA HIS A 83 17.28 -1.35 14.16
C HIS A 83 18.47 -1.69 13.25
N PHE A 84 19.06 -0.71 12.62
CA PHE A 84 20.19 -0.91 11.71
C PHE A 84 21.52 -1.08 12.45
N GLU A 85 22.63 -1.12 11.72
CA GLU A 85 23.96 -1.40 12.25
C GLU A 85 24.32 -0.42 13.36
N LYS A 86 24.60 -0.98 14.53
CA LYS A 86 24.91 -0.22 15.74
C LYS A 86 26.40 -0.28 16.13
N GLY A 87 26.88 0.74 16.81
CA GLY A 87 28.20 0.76 17.40
C GLY A 87 28.33 -0.17 18.61
N PRO A 88 29.49 -0.19 19.26
CA PRO A 88 29.74 -0.91 20.51
C PRO A 88 29.17 -0.14 21.70
N GLY A 89 28.93 -0.82 22.83
CA GLY A 89 28.50 -0.22 24.10
C GLY A 89 27.11 -0.68 24.53
N ASN A 90 26.62 -0.10 25.64
CA ASN A 90 25.36 -0.48 26.27
C ASN A 90 24.13 0.01 25.47
N ASP A 91 24.11 1.28 25.13
CA ASP A 91 23.06 1.89 24.29
C ASP A 91 23.71 2.69 23.14
N PRO A 92 24.36 1.99 22.20
CA PRO A 92 25.03 2.65 21.10
C PRO A 92 24.02 3.19 20.08
N GLY A 93 24.36 4.32 19.49
CA GLY A 93 23.74 4.80 18.28
C GLY A 93 24.13 3.98 17.05
N LEU A 94 23.60 4.35 15.90
CA LEU A 94 23.91 3.71 14.62
C LEU A 94 25.36 4.01 14.18
N THR A 95 25.97 3.04 13.55
CA THR A 95 27.21 3.25 12.78
C THR A 95 26.92 4.08 11.53
N GLU A 96 27.97 4.51 10.85
CA GLU A 96 27.82 5.18 9.55
C GLU A 96 27.08 4.33 8.51
N ALA A 97 27.31 3.00 8.51
CA ALA A 97 26.55 2.07 7.67
C ALA A 97 25.06 2.04 8.07
N GLY A 98 24.77 1.98 9.37
CA GLY A 98 23.39 2.06 9.86
C GLY A 98 22.69 3.36 9.51
N GLN A 99 23.39 4.50 9.60
CA GLN A 99 22.84 5.81 9.19
C GLN A 99 22.57 5.88 7.68
N ARG A 100 23.43 5.30 6.84
CA ARG A 100 23.16 5.21 5.40
C ARG A 100 21.89 4.39 5.14
N ARG A 101 21.72 3.27 5.86
CA ARG A 101 20.54 2.42 5.75
C ARG A 101 19.27 3.12 6.25
N ALA A 102 19.35 3.90 7.31
CA ALA A 102 18.24 4.72 7.80
C ALA A 102 17.78 5.75 6.75
N ARG A 103 18.72 6.40 6.08
CA ARG A 103 18.41 7.31 4.96
C ARG A 103 17.80 6.58 3.76
N LEU A 104 18.26 5.35 3.47
CA LEU A 104 17.65 4.51 2.42
C LEU A 104 16.19 4.17 2.76
N LEU A 105 15.91 3.75 3.99
CA LEU A 105 14.55 3.49 4.46
C LEU A 105 13.67 4.74 4.30
N ALA A 106 14.19 5.91 4.67
CA ALA A 106 13.51 7.18 4.51
C ALA A 106 13.15 7.50 3.05
N GLN A 107 14.04 7.18 2.11
CA GLN A 107 13.77 7.34 0.67
C GLN A 107 12.75 6.32 0.16
N MET A 108 12.84 5.07 0.59
CA MET A 108 11.91 4.01 0.18
C MET A 108 10.46 4.30 0.63
N LEU A 109 10.29 4.88 1.81
CA LEU A 109 8.99 5.16 2.42
C LEU A 109 8.60 6.64 2.36
N ALA A 110 9.28 7.45 1.56
CA ALA A 110 9.04 8.90 1.47
C ALA A 110 7.60 9.27 1.10
N ASN A 111 6.91 8.40 0.34
CA ASN A 111 5.52 8.60 -0.08
C ASN A 111 4.53 7.74 0.71
N ALA A 112 4.97 7.02 1.75
CA ALA A 112 4.07 6.32 2.65
C ALA A 112 3.42 7.34 3.58
N GLU A 113 2.10 7.31 3.73
CA GLU A 113 1.36 8.24 4.60
C GLU A 113 1.49 7.82 6.07
N LEU A 114 2.72 7.86 6.60
CA LEU A 114 3.02 7.45 7.97
C LEU A 114 2.45 8.43 8.98
N SER A 115 1.69 7.92 9.93
CA SER A 115 1.07 8.69 11.02
C SER A 115 1.56 8.29 12.41
N CYS A 116 2.33 7.21 12.53
CA CYS A 116 2.78 6.69 13.82
C CYS A 116 4.15 6.04 13.72
N PHE A 117 5.05 6.41 14.64
CA PHE A 117 6.41 5.87 14.78
C PHE A 117 6.54 5.17 16.12
N ILE A 118 6.85 3.87 16.10
CA ILE A 118 6.95 3.01 17.28
C ILE A 118 8.38 2.49 17.37
N THR A 119 9.03 2.69 18.52
CA THR A 119 10.41 2.25 18.76
C THR A 119 10.53 1.66 20.17
N SER A 120 11.65 1.01 20.48
CA SER A 120 12.04 0.85 21.88
C SER A 120 12.69 2.14 22.41
N GLU A 121 13.01 2.20 23.70
CA GLU A 121 13.70 3.36 24.31
C GLU A 121 15.17 3.46 23.89
N LEU A 122 15.70 2.48 23.14
CA LEU A 122 17.13 2.42 22.83
C LEU A 122 17.47 3.24 21.59
N ARG A 123 18.54 4.02 21.68
CA ARG A 123 18.99 4.96 20.64
C ARG A 123 19.00 4.34 19.24
N ARG A 124 19.52 3.14 19.08
CA ARG A 124 19.61 2.46 17.77
C ARG A 124 18.27 2.23 17.08
N THR A 125 17.17 2.00 17.83
CA THR A 125 15.82 1.84 17.26
C THR A 125 15.23 3.20 16.86
N ILE A 126 15.46 4.22 17.65
CA ILE A 126 15.06 5.61 17.41
C ILE A 126 15.79 6.15 16.19
N GLU A 127 17.13 6.12 16.20
CA GLU A 127 17.96 6.63 15.10
C GLU A 127 17.69 5.91 13.75
N THR A 128 17.17 4.69 13.78
CA THR A 128 16.76 3.95 12.57
C THR A 128 15.65 4.65 11.81
N VAL A 129 14.72 5.32 12.51
CA VAL A 129 13.54 5.93 11.89
C VAL A 129 13.56 7.46 11.89
N ILE A 130 14.51 8.11 12.54
CA ILE A 130 14.63 9.59 12.55
C ILE A 130 14.62 10.19 11.15
N PRO A 131 15.44 9.75 10.16
CA PRO A 131 15.43 10.36 8.84
C PRO A 131 14.09 10.22 8.12
N LEU A 132 13.34 9.15 8.42
CA LEU A 132 12.01 8.94 7.87
C LEU A 132 10.98 9.87 8.54
N ALA A 133 11.06 10.03 9.85
CA ALA A 133 10.19 10.93 10.61
C ALA A 133 10.37 12.39 10.18
N GLU A 134 11.62 12.84 9.99
CA GLU A 134 11.95 14.16 9.46
C GLU A 134 11.30 14.43 8.11
N ASN A 135 11.29 13.44 7.20
CA ASN A 135 10.60 13.55 5.90
C ASN A 135 9.08 13.72 6.01
N HIS A 136 8.49 13.24 7.12
CA HIS A 136 7.05 13.33 7.40
C HIS A 136 6.69 14.48 8.34
N GLY A 137 7.68 15.27 8.81
CA GLY A 137 7.46 16.38 9.74
C GLY A 137 7.01 15.92 11.13
N ILE A 138 7.47 14.75 11.57
CA ILE A 138 7.17 14.16 12.89
C ILE A 138 8.42 14.24 13.76
N ASP A 139 8.29 14.84 14.93
CA ASP A 139 9.38 14.99 15.88
C ASP A 139 9.60 13.72 16.72
N GLU A 140 10.83 13.51 17.20
CA GLU A 140 11.16 12.33 18.00
C GLU A 140 10.35 12.25 19.32
N GLU A 141 9.93 13.39 19.84
CA GLU A 141 9.09 13.49 21.04
C GLU A 141 7.71 12.82 20.86
N ASP A 142 7.23 12.75 19.63
CA ASP A 142 5.95 12.13 19.28
C ASP A 142 6.06 10.62 19.08
N PHE A 143 7.26 10.04 19.15
CA PHE A 143 7.45 8.61 19.01
C PHE A 143 6.89 7.83 20.20
N GLN A 144 6.26 6.72 19.90
CA GLN A 144 5.84 5.74 20.89
C GLN A 144 7.03 4.85 21.26
N LYS A 145 7.73 5.21 22.33
CA LYS A 145 8.95 4.52 22.81
C LYS A 145 8.53 3.43 23.80
N ILE A 146 8.37 2.20 23.32
CA ILE A 146 7.82 1.07 24.09
C ILE A 146 8.80 -0.10 24.01
N GLY A 147 9.39 -0.51 25.12
CA GLY A 147 10.32 -1.66 25.19
C GLY A 147 9.65 -2.99 25.50
N ASP A 148 8.53 -2.97 26.20
CA ASP A 148 7.74 -4.17 26.53
C ASP A 148 6.96 -4.70 25.34
N ILE A 149 7.07 -6.00 25.08
CA ILE A 149 6.50 -6.63 23.87
C ILE A 149 4.98 -6.63 23.89
N ASP A 150 4.37 -6.95 25.04
CA ASP A 150 2.92 -7.04 25.17
C ASP A 150 2.30 -5.64 25.03
N ALA A 151 2.97 -4.62 25.59
CA ALA A 151 2.55 -3.23 25.42
C ALA A 151 2.67 -2.74 23.95
N VAL A 152 3.72 -3.14 23.22
CA VAL A 152 3.83 -2.87 21.76
C VAL A 152 2.67 -3.51 21.00
N VAL A 153 2.35 -4.77 21.29
CA VAL A 153 1.27 -5.50 20.65
C VAL A 153 -0.07 -4.84 20.94
N GLU A 154 -0.32 -4.47 22.20
CA GLU A 154 -1.56 -3.77 22.59
C GLU A 154 -1.68 -2.42 21.89
N TYR A 155 -0.60 -1.64 21.87
CA TYR A 155 -0.58 -0.35 21.18
C TYR A 155 -0.91 -0.48 19.68
N ILE A 156 -0.27 -1.43 18.99
CA ILE A 156 -0.51 -1.67 17.55
C ILE A 156 -1.94 -2.11 17.29
N ARG A 157 -2.52 -2.95 18.15
CA ARG A 157 -3.93 -3.37 18.05
C ARG A 157 -4.90 -2.22 18.26
N GLY A 158 -4.51 -1.20 19.02
CA GLY A 158 -5.28 0.01 19.28
C GLY A 158 -5.18 1.08 18.18
N LEU A 159 -4.35 0.89 17.15
CA LEU A 159 -4.24 1.86 16.06
C LEU A 159 -5.58 2.05 15.33
N PRO A 160 -5.90 3.27 14.92
CA PRO A 160 -7.08 3.52 14.09
C PRO A 160 -7.08 2.67 12.81
N GLN A 161 -8.24 2.24 12.37
CA GLN A 161 -8.36 1.56 11.08
C GLN A 161 -7.91 2.48 9.95
N GLY A 162 -7.07 1.94 9.06
CA GLY A 162 -6.47 2.70 7.97
C GLY A 162 -5.21 3.45 8.35
N ALA A 163 -4.78 3.42 9.62
CA ALA A 163 -3.51 4.02 10.03
C ALA A 163 -2.31 3.35 9.32
N THR A 164 -1.29 4.13 9.05
CA THR A 164 0.00 3.63 8.57
C THR A 164 1.06 3.92 9.61
N ALA A 165 1.70 2.88 10.13
CA ALA A 165 2.70 2.97 11.19
C ALA A 165 4.02 2.31 10.81
N ILE A 166 5.10 2.72 11.47
CA ILE A 166 6.40 2.03 11.40
C ILE A 166 6.85 1.59 12.79
N LEU A 167 7.32 0.35 12.88
CA LEU A 167 7.93 -0.22 14.07
C LEU A 167 9.41 -0.50 13.81
N SER A 168 10.30 0.10 14.62
CA SER A 168 11.71 -0.24 14.67
C SER A 168 12.03 -0.90 16.02
N HIS A 169 12.45 -2.16 16.01
CA HIS A 169 12.70 -2.91 17.24
C HIS A 169 13.93 -3.84 17.13
N HIS A 170 14.00 -4.93 17.89
CA HIS A 170 15.17 -5.83 17.93
C HIS A 170 14.89 -7.15 17.23
N SER A 171 15.92 -7.78 16.67
CA SER A 171 15.77 -9.04 15.90
C SER A 171 15.04 -10.16 16.65
N PHE A 172 15.25 -10.24 17.97
CA PHE A 172 14.64 -11.28 18.82
C PHE A 172 13.21 -10.93 19.24
N THR A 173 12.83 -9.66 19.29
CA THR A 173 11.47 -9.21 19.68
C THR A 173 10.50 -9.18 18.51
N LEU A 174 10.98 -8.95 17.27
CA LEU A 174 10.10 -8.86 16.10
C LEU A 174 9.26 -10.12 15.91
N HIS A 175 9.86 -11.31 16.07
CA HIS A 175 9.11 -12.57 15.99
C HIS A 175 8.00 -12.63 17.06
N GLN A 176 8.29 -12.24 18.30
CA GLN A 176 7.33 -12.24 19.40
C GLN A 176 6.19 -11.24 19.17
N ILE A 177 6.51 -10.04 18.66
CA ILE A 177 5.52 -9.03 18.31
C ILE A 177 4.60 -9.54 17.18
N LEU A 178 5.16 -10.11 16.11
CA LEU A 178 4.37 -10.68 15.01
C LEU A 178 3.48 -11.84 15.47
N THR A 179 3.99 -12.67 16.40
CA THR A 179 3.19 -13.72 17.07
C THR A 179 2.03 -13.11 17.86
N GLY A 180 2.31 -12.13 18.70
CA GLY A 180 1.30 -11.43 19.47
C GLY A 180 0.23 -10.76 18.60
N LEU A 181 0.60 -10.26 17.43
CA LEU A 181 -0.32 -9.69 16.43
C LEU A 181 -1.07 -10.75 15.60
N CYS A 182 -0.85 -12.03 15.83
CA CYS A 182 -1.44 -13.15 15.08
C CYS A 182 -1.19 -13.03 13.56
N VAL A 183 0.02 -12.63 13.16
CA VAL A 183 0.40 -12.47 11.75
C VAL A 183 0.86 -13.82 11.18
N PRO A 184 0.15 -14.44 10.22
CA PRO A 184 0.56 -15.72 9.64
C PRO A 184 1.84 -15.58 8.81
N GLY A 185 2.63 -16.66 8.71
CA GLY A 185 3.83 -16.70 7.88
C GLY A 185 5.08 -16.06 8.50
N HIS A 186 4.99 -15.62 9.77
CA HIS A 186 6.16 -15.13 10.51
C HIS A 186 7.03 -16.26 11.08
N GLU A 187 6.49 -17.47 11.18
CA GLU A 187 7.12 -18.64 11.82
C GLU A 187 8.42 -19.05 11.14
N ASP A 188 8.51 -18.85 9.83
CA ASP A 188 9.68 -19.18 9.01
C ASP A 188 10.71 -18.03 8.95
N ILE A 189 10.39 -16.87 9.51
CA ILE A 189 11.27 -15.71 9.48
C ILE A 189 12.39 -15.88 10.51
N ARG A 190 13.62 -15.89 10.02
CA ARG A 190 14.82 -15.88 10.85
C ARG A 190 15.67 -14.66 10.54
N ILE A 191 15.78 -13.76 11.52
CA ILE A 191 16.60 -12.57 11.40
C ILE A 191 17.93 -12.85 12.07
N SER A 192 18.96 -13.10 11.26
CA SER A 192 20.33 -13.24 11.74
C SER A 192 20.80 -11.98 12.46
N GLY A 193 21.72 -12.14 13.43
CA GLY A 193 22.33 -11.01 14.13
C GLY A 193 23.07 -10.00 13.25
N SER A 194 23.46 -10.40 12.05
CA SER A 194 24.11 -9.55 11.03
C SER A 194 23.18 -9.10 9.89
N ALA A 195 21.91 -9.53 9.89
CA ALA A 195 20.95 -9.15 8.84
C ALA A 195 20.20 -7.88 9.22
N TYR A 196 20.52 -6.79 8.55
CA TYR A 196 19.93 -5.47 8.75
C TYR A 196 19.07 -5.01 7.54
N ASP A 197 18.90 -5.86 6.55
CA ASP A 197 18.27 -5.59 5.26
C ASP A 197 16.79 -5.99 5.20
N ASN A 198 16.19 -6.34 6.34
CA ASN A 198 14.83 -6.83 6.38
C ASN A 198 13.82 -5.70 6.60
N LEU A 199 12.81 -5.63 5.74
CA LEU A 199 11.63 -4.81 5.89
C LEU A 199 10.40 -5.71 5.75
N PHE A 200 9.56 -5.75 6.76
CA PHE A 200 8.28 -6.45 6.72
C PHE A 200 7.16 -5.43 6.57
N ILE A 201 6.15 -5.79 5.79
CA ILE A 201 4.92 -5.01 5.66
C ILE A 201 3.79 -5.92 6.10
N VAL A 202 3.08 -5.51 7.14
CA VAL A 202 1.91 -6.21 7.65
C VAL A 202 0.69 -5.39 7.33
N LEU A 203 -0.25 -6.01 6.62
CA LEU A 203 -1.52 -5.42 6.26
C LEU A 203 -2.61 -6.02 7.14
N PHE A 204 -3.35 -5.18 7.87
CA PHE A 204 -4.47 -5.58 8.72
C PHE A 204 -5.78 -5.10 8.07
N PRO A 205 -6.42 -5.92 7.23
CA PRO A 205 -7.71 -5.59 6.65
C PRO A 205 -8.80 -5.62 7.72
N ALA A 206 -9.73 -4.69 7.68
CA ALA A 206 -10.85 -4.66 8.62
C ALA A 206 -11.67 -5.96 8.55
N GLY A 207 -11.67 -6.74 9.63
CA GLY A 207 -12.39 -8.02 9.74
C GLY A 207 -11.76 -9.17 8.93
N GLY A 208 -10.51 -9.04 8.46
CA GLY A 208 -9.78 -10.07 7.73
C GLY A 208 -8.54 -10.57 8.45
N THR A 209 -7.91 -11.59 7.88
CA THR A 209 -6.64 -12.13 8.38
C THR A 209 -5.48 -11.22 7.95
N PRO A 210 -4.52 -10.89 8.84
CA PRO A 210 -3.35 -10.13 8.49
C PRO A 210 -2.55 -10.78 7.35
N LYS A 211 -1.94 -9.95 6.48
CA LYS A 211 -1.06 -10.40 5.41
C LYS A 211 0.34 -9.87 5.63
N LEU A 212 1.34 -10.75 5.49
CA LEU A 212 2.74 -10.42 5.67
C LEU A 212 3.48 -10.43 4.34
N HIS A 213 4.19 -9.35 4.06
CA HIS A 213 5.17 -9.27 2.98
C HIS A 213 6.55 -9.06 3.56
N HIS A 214 7.52 -9.83 3.11
CA HIS A 214 8.91 -9.72 3.51
C HIS A 214 9.74 -9.20 2.33
N LEU A 215 10.35 -8.05 2.51
CA LEU A 215 11.21 -7.42 1.54
C LEU A 215 12.65 -7.38 2.06
N LYS A 216 13.59 -7.39 1.14
CA LYS A 216 15.00 -7.12 1.39
C LYS A 216 15.35 -5.79 0.73
N HIS A 217 15.86 -4.85 1.53
CA HIS A 217 16.42 -3.63 0.97
C HIS A 217 17.94 -3.77 0.91
N GLY A 218 18.49 -3.71 -0.31
CA GLY A 218 19.93 -3.80 -0.55
C GLY A 218 20.69 -2.60 0.00
N GLU A 219 22.02 -2.69 0.00
CA GLU A 219 22.87 -1.51 0.01
C GLU A 219 22.70 -0.79 -1.33
N PHE A 220 22.81 0.56 -1.33
CA PHE A 220 22.97 1.26 -2.60
C PHE A 220 24.15 0.62 -3.34
N PRO A 221 23.99 0.19 -4.59
CA PRO A 221 25.16 -0.07 -5.38
C PRO A 221 26.02 1.19 -5.34
N GLU A 222 27.33 1.01 -5.23
CA GLU A 222 28.29 2.10 -5.46
C GLU A 222 27.77 2.92 -6.64
N PRO A 223 27.80 4.26 -6.61
CA PRO A 223 27.30 5.06 -7.70
C PRO A 223 27.86 4.48 -8.98
N CYS A 224 26.96 4.15 -9.91
CA CYS A 224 27.36 3.58 -11.20
C CYS A 224 28.53 4.42 -11.73
N PRO A 225 29.71 3.84 -12.00
CA PRO A 225 30.82 4.61 -12.49
C PRO A 225 30.32 5.42 -13.70
N ILE A 226 30.49 6.73 -13.65
CA ILE A 226 30.07 7.62 -14.72
C ILE A 226 30.70 7.07 -15.99
N VAL A 227 29.91 6.41 -16.84
CA VAL A 227 30.36 5.99 -18.16
C VAL A 227 30.58 7.29 -18.92
N GLU A 228 31.84 7.65 -19.11
CA GLU A 228 32.18 8.79 -19.98
C GLU A 228 31.43 8.61 -21.30
N PRO A 229 30.75 9.66 -21.78
CA PRO A 229 30.06 9.56 -23.07
C PRO A 229 31.07 9.12 -24.14
N PRO A 230 30.69 8.23 -25.07
CA PRO A 230 31.55 7.80 -26.12
C PRO A 230 32.12 9.02 -26.86
N PRO A 231 33.39 9.01 -27.28
CA PRO A 231 33.97 10.12 -27.99
C PRO A 231 33.12 10.48 -29.21
N ALA A 232 32.94 11.78 -29.43
CA ALA A 232 32.17 12.29 -30.54
C ALA A 232 32.65 11.64 -31.86
N LEU A 233 31.71 11.15 -32.65
CA LEU A 233 32.03 10.60 -33.97
C LEU A 233 32.72 11.67 -34.79
N PRO A 234 33.84 11.33 -35.54
CA PRO A 234 34.49 12.28 -36.41
C PRO A 234 33.51 12.82 -37.44
N GLU A 235 33.49 14.15 -37.57
CA GLU A 235 32.68 14.83 -38.59
C GLU A 235 33.03 14.25 -39.97
N ARG A 236 32.03 13.80 -40.69
CA ARG A 236 32.19 13.35 -42.07
C ARG A 236 32.39 14.60 -42.96
N ASN A 237 33.58 14.76 -43.49
CA ASN A 237 33.86 15.66 -44.60
C ASN A 237 33.17 15.20 -45.88
#